data_702ee825995718af5e0bfa6f78b3038a
#
_entry.id   702ee825995718af5e0bfa6f78b3038a
#
_cell.length_a   1.000
_cell.length_b   1.000
_cell.length_c   1.000
_cell.angle_alpha   90.00
_cell.angle_beta   90.00
_cell.angle_gamma   90.00
#
_symmetry.space_group_name_H-M   'P 1'
#
loop_
_entity.id
_entity.type
_entity.pdbx_description
1 polymer ?
#
loop_
_entity_poly.entity_id
_entity_poly.type
_entity_poly.pdbx_seq_one_letter_code
_entity_poly.pdbx_strand_id
1 'polypeptide(L)'
;MSDEVLRADSVTRRFGDFTAVDSVSMTVRPGEVVGLLGANGAGKTTLIRMLLGLLATTEGAVELLGGPPDRTHRARMGYVPQNLGLYRDLTVVENLSFSAAAYDAAIPDLPAALADVRNTLVGDLALGAQRQTAFVVALAHHPEVLVLDEPTSGVDALSRAELWDTIRAQADGGAGVLVTTHYMEEAQQCDRLLLMAGGRLVGSGSEDDIIGDTRAVAVHTPDWARTFAILNAADIPVILDGRAIRVPDTDPATIDEALSAAGVEAEIRPVRATIEERMLVLARER
;
A
#
# COMPACT_ATOMS: atom_id res chain seq x y z
N MET A 1 2.28 -15.70 24.92
CA MET A 1 2.51 -14.33 24.39
C MET A 1 2.20 -14.42 22.91
N SER A 2 1.32 -13.58 22.37
CA SER A 2 1.03 -13.62 20.93
C SER A 2 2.30 -13.29 20.15
N ASP A 3 2.60 -14.10 19.12
CA ASP A 3 3.73 -13.89 18.21
C ASP A 3 3.48 -12.71 17.24
N GLU A 4 2.52 -11.84 17.55
CA GLU A 4 2.02 -10.78 16.70
C GLU A 4 2.33 -9.41 17.33
N VAL A 5 2.88 -8.51 16.54
CA VAL A 5 3.18 -7.14 16.98
C VAL A 5 2.06 -6.16 16.65
N LEU A 6 1.20 -6.50 15.69
CA LEU A 6 0.01 -5.74 15.33
C LEU A 6 -1.12 -6.70 15.00
N ARG A 7 -2.30 -6.48 15.57
CA ARG A 7 -3.49 -7.30 15.35
C ARG A 7 -4.74 -6.44 15.28
N ALA A 8 -5.58 -6.75 14.31
CA ALA A 8 -6.98 -6.33 14.27
C ALA A 8 -7.86 -7.58 14.35
N ASP A 9 -8.90 -7.56 15.16
CA ASP A 9 -9.88 -8.62 15.29
C ASP A 9 -11.27 -8.06 14.98
N SER A 10 -11.80 -8.43 13.80
CA SER A 10 -13.13 -8.09 13.30
C SER A 10 -13.45 -6.58 13.42
N VAL A 11 -12.45 -5.72 13.15
CA VAL A 11 -12.60 -4.28 13.32
C VAL A 11 -13.53 -3.69 12.28
N THR A 12 -14.48 -2.87 12.76
CA THR A 12 -15.43 -2.15 11.93
C THR A 12 -15.37 -0.66 12.26
N ARG A 13 -15.47 0.19 11.22
CA ARG A 13 -15.63 1.64 11.38
C ARG A 13 -16.76 2.16 10.52
N ARG A 14 -17.75 2.76 11.19
CA ARG A 14 -18.90 3.44 10.58
C ARG A 14 -18.80 4.95 10.78
N PHE A 15 -19.22 5.71 9.78
CA PHE A 15 -19.41 7.16 9.80
C PHE A 15 -20.87 7.44 9.38
N GLY A 16 -21.76 7.56 10.37
CA GLY A 16 -23.20 7.54 10.09
C GLY A 16 -23.59 6.22 9.41
N ASP A 17 -24.23 6.31 8.26
CA ASP A 17 -24.67 5.14 7.48
C ASP A 17 -23.56 4.54 6.61
N PHE A 18 -22.42 5.23 6.47
CA PHE A 18 -21.31 4.76 5.66
C PHE A 18 -20.35 3.88 6.48
N THR A 19 -20.13 2.65 6.02
CA THR A 19 -19.15 1.72 6.60
C THR A 19 -17.85 1.80 5.81
N ALA A 20 -16.82 2.40 6.41
CA ALA A 20 -15.51 2.57 5.79
C ALA A 20 -14.61 1.34 5.93
N VAL A 21 -14.75 0.59 7.03
CA VAL A 21 -14.09 -0.69 7.29
C VAL A 21 -15.13 -1.62 7.90
N ASP A 22 -15.23 -2.84 7.40
CA ASP A 22 -16.26 -3.80 7.76
C ASP A 22 -15.65 -5.15 8.12
N SER A 23 -15.63 -5.46 9.42
CA SER A 23 -15.21 -6.74 10.00
C SER A 23 -13.84 -7.23 9.52
N VAL A 24 -12.83 -6.35 9.51
CA VAL A 24 -11.48 -6.67 9.05
C VAL A 24 -10.69 -7.32 10.18
N SER A 25 -10.10 -8.49 9.90
CA SER A 25 -9.13 -9.17 10.79
C SER A 25 -7.81 -9.32 10.07
N MET A 26 -6.71 -8.90 10.72
CA MET A 26 -5.36 -9.03 10.21
C MET A 26 -4.32 -9.05 11.32
N THR A 27 -3.13 -9.53 10.99
CA THR A 27 -1.98 -9.56 11.91
C THR A 27 -0.71 -9.13 11.19
N VAL A 28 0.29 -8.69 11.95
CA VAL A 28 1.68 -8.52 11.51
C VAL A 28 2.56 -9.16 12.56
N ARG A 29 3.55 -9.94 12.14
CA ARG A 29 4.52 -10.61 13.02
C ARG A 29 5.86 -9.88 13.04
N PRO A 30 6.69 -10.10 14.06
CA PRO A 30 8.08 -9.62 14.05
C PRO A 30 8.81 -10.15 12.80
N GLY A 31 9.58 -9.29 12.15
CA GLY A 31 10.34 -9.65 10.94
C GLY A 31 9.51 -9.84 9.67
N GLU A 32 8.19 -9.59 9.72
CA GLU A 32 7.30 -9.75 8.57
C GLU A 32 7.02 -8.38 7.92
N VAL A 33 7.08 -8.31 6.59
CA VAL A 33 6.57 -7.19 5.80
C VAL A 33 5.22 -7.57 5.20
N VAL A 34 4.16 -6.94 5.67
CA VAL A 34 2.78 -7.13 5.19
C VAL A 34 2.39 -5.98 4.28
N GLY A 35 2.04 -6.28 3.02
CA GLY A 35 1.53 -5.32 2.05
C GLY A 35 0.01 -5.22 2.13
N LEU A 36 -0.53 -4.03 2.39
CA LEU A 36 -1.96 -3.75 2.35
C LEU A 36 -2.33 -3.08 1.03
N LEU A 37 -2.90 -3.85 0.12
CA LEU A 37 -3.28 -3.44 -1.22
C LEU A 37 -4.75 -3.03 -1.29
N GLY A 38 -5.12 -2.27 -2.29
CA GLY A 38 -6.50 -1.89 -2.57
C GLY A 38 -6.60 -0.56 -3.30
N ALA A 39 -7.67 -0.35 -4.03
CA ALA A 39 -7.95 0.91 -4.72
C ALA A 39 -8.11 2.09 -3.73
N ASN A 40 -8.07 3.32 -4.26
CA ASN A 40 -8.41 4.50 -3.47
C ASN A 40 -9.86 4.39 -2.96
N GLY A 41 -10.05 4.71 -1.68
CA GLY A 41 -11.35 4.53 -1.03
C GLY A 41 -11.65 3.11 -0.53
N ALA A 42 -10.74 2.14 -0.69
CA ALA A 42 -10.92 0.78 -0.16
C ALA A 42 -10.95 0.67 1.37
N GLY A 43 -10.61 1.74 2.10
CA GLY A 43 -10.61 1.75 3.57
C GLY A 43 -9.21 1.63 4.21
N LYS A 44 -8.12 1.51 3.43
CA LYS A 44 -6.75 1.31 3.94
C LYS A 44 -6.32 2.33 5.00
N THR A 45 -6.38 3.62 4.67
CA THR A 45 -6.00 4.68 5.62
C THR A 45 -6.91 4.72 6.85
N THR A 46 -8.19 4.37 6.71
CA THR A 46 -9.10 4.24 7.86
C THR A 46 -8.69 3.09 8.76
N LEU A 47 -8.35 1.94 8.19
CA LEU A 47 -7.84 0.78 8.93
C LEU A 47 -6.53 1.15 9.65
N ILE A 48 -5.56 1.76 8.95
CA ILE A 48 -4.31 2.22 9.56
C ILE A 48 -4.59 3.13 10.76
N ARG A 49 -5.46 4.13 10.62
CA ARG A 49 -5.77 5.04 11.74
C ARG A 49 -6.39 4.33 12.94
N MET A 50 -7.16 3.26 12.73
CA MET A 50 -7.66 2.42 13.83
C MET A 50 -6.52 1.61 14.46
N LEU A 51 -5.65 0.98 13.66
CA LEU A 51 -4.48 0.24 14.13
C LEU A 51 -3.55 1.11 14.99
N LEU A 52 -3.40 2.37 14.62
CA LEU A 52 -2.61 3.36 15.35
C LEU A 52 -3.31 3.93 16.59
N GLY A 53 -4.59 3.57 16.83
CA GLY A 53 -5.40 4.19 17.89
C GLY A 53 -5.68 5.69 17.69
N LEU A 54 -5.53 6.19 16.44
CA LEU A 54 -5.87 7.56 16.05
C LEU A 54 -7.36 7.70 15.72
N LEU A 55 -8.02 6.60 15.50
CA LEU A 55 -9.45 6.49 15.22
C LEU A 55 -10.01 5.30 15.99
N ALA A 56 -11.04 5.54 16.81
CA ALA A 56 -11.69 4.45 17.54
C ALA A 56 -12.41 3.49 16.57
N THR A 57 -12.39 2.20 16.87
CA THR A 57 -13.24 1.21 16.21
C THR A 57 -14.70 1.41 16.62
N THR A 58 -15.65 1.09 15.74
CA THR A 58 -17.07 1.00 16.09
C THR A 58 -17.36 -0.37 16.70
N GLU A 59 -16.71 -1.42 16.16
CA GLU A 59 -16.78 -2.81 16.63
C GLU A 59 -15.41 -3.44 16.48
N GLY A 60 -15.19 -4.55 17.19
CA GLY A 60 -13.90 -5.26 17.16
C GLY A 60 -12.83 -4.61 18.04
N ALA A 61 -11.63 -5.16 18.01
CA ALA A 61 -10.51 -4.74 18.83
C ALA A 61 -9.20 -4.64 18.02
N VAL A 62 -8.32 -3.74 18.46
CA VAL A 62 -6.96 -3.60 17.95
C VAL A 62 -5.98 -3.83 19.08
N GLU A 63 -4.95 -4.61 18.82
CA GLU A 63 -3.79 -4.80 19.69
C GLU A 63 -2.51 -4.36 18.99
N LEU A 64 -1.68 -3.59 19.70
CA LEU A 64 -0.35 -3.18 19.32
C LEU A 64 0.62 -3.67 20.39
N LEU A 65 1.58 -4.54 20.00
CA LEU A 65 2.58 -5.11 20.91
C LEU A 65 1.97 -5.80 22.15
N GLY A 66 0.84 -6.50 21.92
CA GLY A 66 0.14 -7.26 22.97
C GLY A 66 -0.75 -6.43 23.90
N GLY A 67 -1.04 -5.17 23.56
CA GLY A 67 -1.93 -4.29 24.30
C GLY A 67 -2.71 -3.32 23.43
N PRO A 68 -3.56 -2.46 24.02
CA PRO A 68 -4.28 -1.45 23.26
C PRO A 68 -3.30 -0.42 22.65
N PRO A 69 -3.62 0.20 21.50
CA PRO A 69 -2.75 1.20 20.88
C PRO A 69 -2.77 2.54 21.63
N ASP A 70 -2.38 2.52 22.91
CA ASP A 70 -2.24 3.66 23.78
C ASP A 70 -0.89 4.38 23.60
N ARG A 71 -0.61 5.38 24.44
CA ARG A 71 0.63 6.15 24.36
C ARG A 71 1.88 5.28 24.58
N THR A 72 1.81 4.30 25.48
CA THR A 72 2.95 3.44 25.83
C THR A 72 3.32 2.53 24.66
N HIS A 73 2.33 1.87 24.06
CA HIS A 73 2.56 1.00 22.93
C HIS A 73 2.96 1.78 21.66
N ARG A 74 2.32 2.94 21.42
CA ARG A 74 2.70 3.81 20.30
C ARG A 74 4.11 4.38 20.38
N ALA A 75 4.67 4.53 21.60
CA ALA A 75 6.07 4.95 21.76
C ALA A 75 7.09 3.95 21.19
N ARG A 76 6.67 2.71 20.90
CA ARG A 76 7.50 1.64 20.31
C ARG A 76 7.17 1.40 18.82
N MET A 77 6.46 2.34 18.18
CA MET A 77 6.00 2.23 16.80
C MET A 77 6.46 3.43 15.99
N GLY A 78 6.98 3.18 14.79
CA GLY A 78 7.23 4.19 13.77
C GLY A 78 6.05 4.32 12.81
N TYR A 79 5.71 5.54 12.43
CA TYR A 79 4.64 5.79 11.46
C TYR A 79 5.06 6.84 10.44
N VAL A 80 4.96 6.50 9.16
CA VAL A 80 5.09 7.46 8.05
C VAL A 80 3.73 7.59 7.38
N PRO A 81 3.00 8.69 7.60
CA PRO A 81 1.74 8.96 6.94
C PRO A 81 1.95 9.35 5.46
N GLN A 82 0.90 9.28 4.66
CA GLN A 82 0.92 9.66 3.24
C GLN A 82 1.44 11.09 2.99
N ASN A 83 1.18 12.01 3.92
CA ASN A 83 1.67 13.41 3.89
C ASN A 83 3.01 13.61 4.62
N LEU A 84 3.74 12.51 4.90
CA LEU A 84 5.05 12.42 5.53
C LEU A 84 5.11 12.79 7.01
N GLY A 85 4.18 13.58 7.56
CA GLY A 85 4.16 13.98 8.97
C GLY A 85 5.31 14.90 9.41
N LEU A 86 6.00 15.53 8.47
CA LEU A 86 7.12 16.44 8.73
C LEU A 86 6.66 17.89 8.87
N TYR A 87 7.37 18.65 9.68
CA TYR A 87 7.25 20.12 9.75
C TYR A 87 8.02 20.73 8.59
N ARG A 88 7.32 21.30 7.62
CA ARG A 88 7.89 21.81 6.37
C ARG A 88 8.74 23.07 6.55
N ASP A 89 8.46 23.83 7.59
CA ASP A 89 9.14 25.06 8.02
C ASP A 89 10.30 24.82 8.98
N LEU A 90 10.59 23.57 9.28
CA LEU A 90 11.80 23.12 9.98
C LEU A 90 12.76 22.46 9.01
N THR A 91 14.06 22.55 9.33
CA THR A 91 15.12 21.84 8.62
C THR A 91 15.06 20.33 8.87
N VAL A 92 15.84 19.57 8.12
CA VAL A 92 15.99 18.11 8.35
C VAL A 92 16.44 17.84 9.79
N VAL A 93 17.48 18.51 10.25
CA VAL A 93 18.04 18.28 11.59
C VAL A 93 17.09 18.73 12.71
N GLU A 94 16.28 19.76 12.48
CA GLU A 94 15.27 20.21 13.45
C GLU A 94 14.11 19.24 13.55
N ASN A 95 13.62 18.67 12.42
CA ASN A 95 12.63 17.59 12.44
C ASN A 95 13.12 16.37 13.21
N LEU A 96 14.37 15.96 12.99
CA LEU A 96 14.99 14.86 13.73
C LEU A 96 15.12 15.16 15.22
N SER A 97 15.61 16.35 15.56
CA SER A 97 15.76 16.76 16.95
C SER A 97 14.43 16.81 17.69
N PHE A 98 13.37 17.28 17.01
CA PHE A 98 12.01 17.29 17.55
C PHE A 98 11.50 15.88 17.84
N SER A 99 11.67 14.96 16.88
CA SER A 99 11.27 13.57 17.05
C SER A 99 12.07 12.88 18.15
N ALA A 100 13.40 12.99 18.10
CA ALA A 100 14.29 12.40 19.11
C ALA A 100 13.91 12.85 20.53
N ALA A 101 13.65 14.15 20.73
CA ALA A 101 13.20 14.68 22.02
C ALA A 101 11.83 14.13 22.46
N ALA A 102 10.89 13.90 21.51
CA ALA A 102 9.58 13.36 21.83
C ALA A 102 9.62 11.90 22.31
N TYR A 103 10.61 11.13 21.87
CA TYR A 103 10.80 9.72 22.22
C TYR A 103 11.95 9.47 23.24
N ASP A 104 12.57 10.54 23.78
CA ASP A 104 13.75 10.45 24.63
C ASP A 104 14.89 9.61 23.99
N ALA A 105 15.05 9.79 22.68
CA ALA A 105 16.01 9.06 21.86
C ALA A 105 17.20 9.96 21.44
N ALA A 106 18.32 9.35 21.10
CA ALA A 106 19.41 10.07 20.47
C ALA A 106 19.04 10.50 19.04
N ILE A 107 19.60 11.64 18.59
CA ILE A 107 19.46 12.03 17.18
C ILE A 107 20.24 11.03 16.34
N PRO A 108 19.59 10.31 15.40
CA PRO A 108 20.29 9.32 14.58
C PRO A 108 21.27 9.99 13.61
N ASP A 109 22.27 9.23 13.18
CA ASP A 109 23.13 9.63 12.08
C ASP A 109 22.30 9.79 10.79
N LEU A 110 22.61 10.86 10.06
CA LEU A 110 21.95 11.11 8.78
C LEU A 110 22.52 10.19 7.69
N PRO A 111 21.67 9.57 6.87
CA PRO A 111 22.13 8.95 5.63
C PRO A 111 22.92 9.94 4.77
N ALA A 112 23.90 9.44 4.00
CA ALA A 112 24.76 10.26 3.15
C ALA A 112 23.94 11.17 2.20
N ALA A 113 22.82 10.67 1.68
CA ALA A 113 21.92 11.42 0.81
C ALA A 113 21.27 12.66 1.48
N LEU A 114 21.19 12.71 2.82
CA LEU A 114 20.66 13.85 3.57
C LEU A 114 21.75 14.73 4.19
N ALA A 115 23.02 14.32 4.16
CA ALA A 115 24.13 15.01 4.83
C ALA A 115 24.28 16.47 4.34
N ASP A 116 24.24 16.66 3.01
CA ASP A 116 24.44 17.97 2.38
C ASP A 116 23.22 18.90 2.56
N VAL A 117 22.04 18.34 2.79
CA VAL A 117 20.78 19.08 2.94
C VAL A 117 20.28 19.17 4.37
N ARG A 118 21.10 18.78 5.35
CA ARG A 118 20.72 18.71 6.77
C ARG A 118 20.12 19.99 7.34
N ASN A 119 20.58 21.15 6.85
CA ASN A 119 20.14 22.49 7.28
C ASN A 119 19.15 23.14 6.29
N THR A 120 18.66 22.38 5.31
CA THR A 120 17.64 22.85 4.36
C THR A 120 16.26 22.62 4.96
N LEU A 121 15.34 23.56 4.75
CA LEU A 121 13.93 23.40 5.16
C LEU A 121 13.33 22.21 4.42
N VAL A 122 12.58 21.37 5.14
CA VAL A 122 11.95 20.20 4.53
C VAL A 122 11.02 20.60 3.39
N GLY A 123 10.36 21.75 3.49
CA GLY A 123 9.49 22.27 2.43
C GLY A 123 10.17 22.54 1.10
N ASP A 124 11.50 22.79 1.11
CA ASP A 124 12.31 23.14 -0.05
C ASP A 124 13.06 21.93 -0.65
N LEU A 125 12.97 20.77 0.00
CA LEU A 125 13.60 19.55 -0.48
C LEU A 125 12.83 18.91 -1.65
N ALA A 126 13.56 18.20 -2.51
CA ALA A 126 12.94 17.26 -3.44
C ALA A 126 12.16 16.17 -2.68
N LEU A 127 11.11 15.63 -3.28
CA LEU A 127 10.20 14.68 -2.63
C LEU A 127 10.92 13.43 -2.10
N GLY A 128 11.92 12.91 -2.84
CA GLY A 128 12.75 11.79 -2.39
C GLY A 128 13.45 12.07 -1.05
N ALA A 129 14.09 13.25 -0.93
CA ALA A 129 14.75 13.66 0.30
C ALA A 129 13.75 13.92 1.46
N GLN A 130 12.57 14.45 1.17
CA GLN A 130 11.49 14.56 2.16
C GLN A 130 11.07 13.19 2.69
N ARG A 131 10.92 12.19 1.80
CA ARG A 131 10.56 10.82 2.21
C ARG A 131 11.67 10.15 3.02
N GLN A 132 12.92 10.24 2.57
CA GLN A 132 14.06 9.75 3.35
C GLN A 132 14.10 10.40 4.75
N THR A 133 13.85 11.72 4.84
CA THR A 133 13.75 12.41 6.13
C THR A 133 12.63 11.83 7.00
N ALA A 134 11.44 11.58 6.42
CA ALA A 134 10.32 10.97 7.16
C ALA A 134 10.65 9.58 7.68
N PHE A 135 11.38 8.77 6.89
CA PHE A 135 11.85 7.45 7.35
C PHE A 135 12.84 7.57 8.52
N VAL A 136 13.86 8.43 8.39
CA VAL A 136 14.84 8.62 9.48
C VAL A 136 14.14 9.10 10.76
N VAL A 137 13.18 10.02 10.64
CA VAL A 137 12.36 10.48 11.78
C VAL A 137 11.56 9.35 12.40
N ALA A 138 10.91 8.50 11.58
CA ALA A 138 10.08 7.39 12.07
C ALA A 138 10.91 6.27 12.70
N LEU A 139 12.18 6.12 12.31
CA LEU A 139 13.10 5.08 12.78
C LEU A 139 14.00 5.53 13.95
N ALA A 140 14.02 6.83 14.28
CA ALA A 140 14.95 7.41 15.26
C ALA A 140 14.93 6.74 16.65
N HIS A 141 13.80 6.16 17.04
CA HIS A 141 13.61 5.52 18.35
C HIS A 141 13.61 3.97 18.28
N HIS A 142 14.10 3.38 17.18
CA HIS A 142 14.19 1.93 16.96
C HIS A 142 12.85 1.19 17.21
N PRO A 143 11.81 1.48 16.40
CA PRO A 143 10.49 0.93 16.60
C PRO A 143 10.45 -0.58 16.37
N GLU A 144 9.60 -1.28 17.14
CA GLU A 144 9.31 -2.72 16.95
C GLU A 144 8.21 -2.97 15.91
N VAL A 145 7.44 -1.93 15.59
CA VAL A 145 6.42 -1.93 14.54
C VAL A 145 6.60 -0.70 13.67
N LEU A 146 6.58 -0.88 12.35
CA LEU A 146 6.64 0.19 11.39
C LEU A 146 5.38 0.18 10.52
N VAL A 147 4.66 1.30 10.48
CA VAL A 147 3.47 1.46 9.64
C VAL A 147 3.74 2.55 8.61
N LEU A 148 3.57 2.22 7.34
CA LEU A 148 3.92 3.07 6.20
C LEU A 148 2.72 3.25 5.27
N ASP A 149 2.21 4.47 5.16
CA ASP A 149 1.05 4.75 4.30
C ASP A 149 1.51 5.37 2.97
N GLU A 150 1.58 4.56 1.91
CA GLU A 150 2.08 4.90 0.57
C GLU A 150 3.49 5.55 0.58
N PRO A 151 4.48 4.91 1.19
CA PRO A 151 5.77 5.55 1.49
C PRO A 151 6.58 5.95 0.25
N THR A 152 6.33 5.36 -0.89
CA THR A 152 7.11 5.50 -2.13
C THR A 152 6.36 6.24 -3.24
N SER A 153 5.15 6.71 -2.95
CA SER A 153 4.32 7.41 -3.95
C SER A 153 5.00 8.69 -4.45
N GLY A 154 5.16 8.81 -5.77
CA GLY A 154 5.70 10.02 -6.42
C GLY A 154 7.23 10.19 -6.38
N VAL A 155 7.99 9.19 -5.91
CA VAL A 155 9.46 9.21 -6.00
C VAL A 155 9.97 8.47 -7.23
N ASP A 156 11.19 8.78 -7.65
CA ASP A 156 11.88 8.09 -8.73
C ASP A 156 12.25 6.64 -8.36
N ALA A 157 12.63 5.84 -9.36
CA ALA A 157 12.91 4.42 -9.17
C ALA A 157 14.09 4.14 -8.22
N LEU A 158 15.13 4.99 -8.22
CA LEU A 158 16.30 4.81 -7.34
C LEU A 158 15.93 5.09 -5.89
N SER A 159 15.28 6.23 -5.63
CA SER A 159 14.80 6.57 -4.29
C SER A 159 13.81 5.53 -3.75
N ARG A 160 12.97 4.95 -4.62
CA ARG A 160 12.07 3.85 -4.24
C ARG A 160 12.83 2.61 -3.80
N ALA A 161 13.85 2.19 -4.55
CA ALA A 161 14.68 1.04 -4.19
C ALA A 161 15.36 1.24 -2.83
N GLU A 162 15.97 2.41 -2.59
CA GLU A 162 16.64 2.74 -1.31
C GLU A 162 15.65 2.71 -0.11
N LEU A 163 14.42 3.17 -0.32
CA LEU A 163 13.38 3.12 0.72
C LEU A 163 12.98 1.66 1.01
N TRP A 164 12.86 0.83 -0.02
CA TRP A 164 12.57 -0.60 0.16
C TRP A 164 13.71 -1.35 0.83
N ASP A 165 14.98 -1.05 0.50
CA ASP A 165 16.13 -1.59 1.22
C ASP A 165 16.06 -1.23 2.72
N THR A 166 15.66 0.00 3.04
CA THR A 166 15.46 0.43 4.43
C THR A 166 14.33 -0.34 5.11
N ILE A 167 13.18 -0.54 4.43
CA ILE A 167 12.04 -1.31 4.96
C ILE A 167 12.48 -2.74 5.26
N ARG A 168 13.17 -3.39 4.32
CA ARG A 168 13.68 -4.76 4.51
C ARG A 168 14.68 -4.86 5.65
N ALA A 169 15.62 -3.93 5.75
CA ALA A 169 16.57 -3.89 6.85
C ALA A 169 15.88 -3.78 8.24
N GLN A 170 14.76 -3.05 8.35
CA GLN A 170 13.98 -2.99 9.59
C GLN A 170 13.30 -4.32 9.90
N ALA A 171 12.71 -4.99 8.91
CA ALA A 171 12.11 -6.30 9.08
C ALA A 171 13.16 -7.36 9.45
N ASP A 172 14.31 -7.39 8.77
CA ASP A 172 15.44 -8.27 9.08
C ASP A 172 15.98 -8.03 10.50
N GLY A 173 15.88 -6.79 10.99
CA GLY A 173 16.18 -6.41 12.37
C GLY A 173 15.12 -6.84 13.39
N GLY A 174 14.02 -7.45 12.96
CA GLY A 174 12.95 -7.99 13.81
C GLY A 174 11.72 -7.10 13.94
N ALA A 175 11.67 -5.91 13.33
CA ALA A 175 10.47 -5.09 13.32
C ALA A 175 9.36 -5.71 12.46
N GLY A 176 8.10 -5.68 12.91
CA GLY A 176 6.97 -6.00 12.04
C GLY A 176 6.56 -4.79 11.21
N VAL A 177 6.40 -4.95 9.90
CA VAL A 177 6.12 -3.84 8.99
C VAL A 177 4.76 -4.01 8.31
N LEU A 178 3.94 -2.96 8.34
CA LEU A 178 2.73 -2.82 7.54
C LEU A 178 2.94 -1.69 6.53
N VAL A 179 2.88 -1.99 5.25
CA VAL A 179 3.03 -0.99 4.19
C VAL A 179 1.80 -0.99 3.28
N THR A 180 1.23 0.20 3.00
CA THR A 180 0.24 0.33 1.94
C THR A 180 0.93 0.70 0.63
N THR A 181 0.48 0.10 -0.45
CA THR A 181 0.92 0.47 -1.80
C THR A 181 -0.19 0.23 -2.82
N HIS A 182 -0.08 0.90 -3.95
CA HIS A 182 -0.85 0.64 -5.15
C HIS A 182 0.05 0.25 -6.33
N TYR A 183 1.36 0.10 -6.09
CA TYR A 183 2.34 -0.36 -7.08
C TYR A 183 2.53 -1.88 -6.96
N MET A 184 2.27 -2.61 -8.06
CA MET A 184 2.39 -4.07 -8.07
C MET A 184 3.83 -4.56 -7.88
N GLU A 185 4.82 -3.82 -8.38
CA GLU A 185 6.23 -4.12 -8.18
C GLU A 185 6.61 -4.14 -6.68
N GLU A 186 5.94 -3.35 -5.87
CA GLU A 186 6.15 -3.29 -4.43
C GLU A 186 5.48 -4.45 -3.69
N ALA A 187 4.40 -4.99 -4.23
CA ALA A 187 3.75 -6.18 -3.68
C ALA A 187 4.71 -7.38 -3.61
N GLN A 188 5.60 -7.50 -4.60
CA GLN A 188 6.63 -8.55 -4.65
C GLN A 188 7.72 -8.41 -3.58
N GLN A 189 7.83 -7.23 -2.95
CA GLN A 189 8.75 -6.98 -1.84
C GLN A 189 8.14 -7.37 -0.48
N CYS A 190 6.86 -7.71 -0.42
CA CYS A 190 6.16 -8.09 0.79
C CYS A 190 6.20 -9.61 1.01
N ASP A 191 6.28 -10.04 2.27
CA ASP A 191 6.23 -11.47 2.62
C ASP A 191 4.80 -12.01 2.53
N ARG A 192 3.81 -11.14 2.79
CA ARG A 192 2.40 -11.46 2.69
C ARG A 192 1.61 -10.23 2.26
N LEU A 193 0.58 -10.46 1.47
CA LEU A 193 -0.32 -9.45 0.97
C LEU A 193 -1.71 -9.56 1.59
N LEU A 194 -2.33 -8.42 1.78
CA LEU A 194 -3.73 -8.26 2.18
C LEU A 194 -4.42 -7.38 1.14
N LEU A 195 -5.46 -7.86 0.51
CA LEU A 195 -6.23 -7.09 -0.48
C LEU A 195 -7.51 -6.57 0.15
N MET A 196 -7.65 -5.25 0.18
CA MET A 196 -8.88 -4.57 0.61
C MET A 196 -9.70 -4.08 -0.58
N ALA A 197 -11.00 -4.34 -0.53
CA ALA A 197 -11.98 -3.78 -1.43
C ALA A 197 -13.27 -3.47 -0.65
N GLY A 198 -13.83 -2.22 -0.79
CA GLY A 198 -15.06 -1.75 -0.13
C GLY A 198 -15.11 -1.92 1.37
N GLY A 199 -14.01 -1.64 2.02
CA GLY A 199 -13.91 -1.72 3.47
C GLY A 199 -13.67 -3.13 4.01
N ARG A 200 -13.54 -4.16 3.16
CA ARG A 200 -13.34 -5.56 3.58
C ARG A 200 -12.02 -6.11 3.09
N LEU A 201 -11.48 -7.10 3.80
CA LEU A 201 -10.43 -7.96 3.25
C LEU A 201 -11.08 -8.98 2.32
N VAL A 202 -10.60 -9.01 1.07
CA VAL A 202 -11.13 -9.89 0.01
C VAL A 202 -10.08 -10.92 -0.46
N GLY A 203 -8.85 -10.81 0.03
CA GLY A 203 -7.75 -11.74 -0.23
C GLY A 203 -6.63 -11.57 0.76
N SER A 204 -5.90 -12.64 1.04
CA SER A 204 -4.72 -12.67 1.91
C SER A 204 -3.80 -13.81 1.49
N GLY A 205 -2.50 -13.57 1.46
CA GLY A 205 -1.48 -14.58 1.14
C GLY A 205 -0.41 -14.05 0.20
N SER A 206 0.13 -14.92 -0.63
CA SER A 206 1.05 -14.58 -1.72
C SER A 206 0.35 -13.85 -2.87
N GLU A 207 1.11 -13.38 -3.84
CA GLU A 207 0.56 -12.82 -5.08
C GLU A 207 -0.40 -13.81 -5.76
N ASP A 208 -0.01 -15.10 -5.83
CA ASP A 208 -0.83 -16.15 -6.42
C ASP A 208 -2.14 -16.39 -5.64
N ASP A 209 -2.09 -16.35 -4.31
CA ASP A 209 -3.29 -16.47 -3.47
C ASP A 209 -4.26 -15.28 -3.69
N ILE A 210 -3.73 -14.07 -3.90
CA ILE A 210 -4.54 -12.87 -4.17
C ILE A 210 -5.18 -12.95 -5.56
N ILE A 211 -4.43 -13.34 -6.59
CA ILE A 211 -4.92 -13.49 -7.97
C ILE A 211 -5.99 -14.61 -8.02
N GLY A 212 -5.74 -15.71 -7.31
CA GLY A 212 -6.65 -16.85 -7.25
C GLY A 212 -6.98 -17.40 -8.64
N ASP A 213 -8.27 -17.67 -8.87
CA ASP A 213 -8.77 -18.22 -10.13
C ASP A 213 -9.01 -17.17 -11.24
N THR A 214 -8.64 -15.91 -11.00
CA THR A 214 -8.80 -14.83 -11.99
C THR A 214 -8.04 -15.17 -13.28
N ARG A 215 -8.73 -15.10 -14.40
CA ARG A 215 -8.17 -15.31 -15.74
C ARG A 215 -8.00 -13.97 -16.44
N ALA A 216 -7.08 -13.93 -17.40
CA ALA A 216 -6.91 -12.75 -18.24
C ALA A 216 -6.55 -13.15 -19.69
N VAL A 217 -6.89 -12.27 -20.60
CA VAL A 217 -6.44 -12.34 -21.98
C VAL A 217 -5.79 -11.03 -22.38
N ALA A 218 -4.77 -11.12 -23.23
CA ALA A 218 -4.18 -9.97 -23.88
C ALA A 218 -4.76 -9.84 -25.30
N VAL A 219 -5.19 -8.64 -25.64
CA VAL A 219 -5.72 -8.29 -26.96
C VAL A 219 -4.69 -7.43 -27.68
N HIS A 220 -4.10 -7.99 -28.73
CA HIS A 220 -3.10 -7.32 -29.55
C HIS A 220 -3.73 -6.81 -30.85
N THR A 221 -3.60 -5.51 -31.10
CA THR A 221 -4.15 -4.85 -32.28
C THR A 221 -3.29 -3.65 -32.67
N PRO A 222 -3.19 -3.28 -33.94
CA PRO A 222 -2.51 -2.06 -34.39
C PRO A 222 -3.19 -0.79 -33.85
N ASP A 223 -4.53 -0.79 -33.74
CA ASP A 223 -5.34 0.34 -33.25
C ASP A 223 -5.85 0.07 -31.82
N TRP A 224 -4.93 0.03 -30.88
CA TRP A 224 -5.24 -0.24 -29.48
C TRP A 224 -6.21 0.78 -28.87
N ALA A 225 -6.13 2.06 -29.27
CA ALA A 225 -6.98 3.10 -28.70
C ALA A 225 -8.46 2.92 -29.11
N ARG A 226 -8.71 2.58 -30.38
CA ARG A 226 -10.06 2.26 -30.88
C ARG A 226 -10.57 0.98 -30.22
N THR A 227 -9.75 -0.06 -30.15
CA THR A 227 -10.10 -1.34 -29.52
C THR A 227 -10.46 -1.16 -28.05
N PHE A 228 -9.67 -0.40 -27.29
CA PHE A 228 -9.97 -0.06 -25.91
C PHE A 228 -11.33 0.65 -25.78
N ALA A 229 -11.59 1.65 -26.63
CA ALA A 229 -12.86 2.37 -26.62
C ALA A 229 -14.07 1.47 -26.91
N ILE A 230 -13.94 0.53 -27.85
CA ILE A 230 -14.99 -0.45 -28.20
C ILE A 230 -15.30 -1.36 -27.02
N LEU A 231 -14.26 -1.98 -26.44
CA LEU A 231 -14.43 -2.91 -25.32
C LEU A 231 -14.99 -2.20 -24.09
N ASN A 232 -14.50 -1.01 -23.78
CA ASN A 232 -15.03 -0.19 -22.69
C ASN A 232 -16.49 0.24 -22.90
N ALA A 233 -16.88 0.57 -24.15
CA ALA A 233 -18.26 0.88 -24.48
C ALA A 233 -19.21 -0.34 -24.41
N ALA A 234 -18.67 -1.54 -24.59
CA ALA A 234 -19.37 -2.81 -24.39
C ALA A 234 -19.42 -3.26 -22.91
N ASP A 235 -18.98 -2.42 -21.98
CA ASP A 235 -18.87 -2.71 -20.56
C ASP A 235 -17.95 -3.90 -20.21
N ILE A 236 -17.01 -4.21 -21.10
CA ILE A 236 -15.99 -5.23 -20.86
C ILE A 236 -14.87 -4.62 -20.01
N PRO A 237 -14.42 -5.27 -18.91
CA PRO A 237 -13.33 -4.77 -18.09
C PRO A 237 -12.02 -4.74 -18.87
N VAL A 238 -11.37 -3.58 -18.97
CA VAL A 238 -10.13 -3.42 -19.73
C VAL A 238 -9.08 -2.65 -18.94
N ILE A 239 -7.84 -3.10 -19.04
CA ILE A 239 -6.64 -2.42 -18.50
C ILE A 239 -5.67 -2.23 -19.65
N LEU A 240 -4.93 -1.11 -19.63
CA LEU A 240 -3.84 -0.88 -20.58
C LEU A 240 -2.51 -1.28 -19.93
N ASP A 241 -1.77 -2.13 -20.61
CA ASP A 241 -0.39 -2.49 -20.32
C ASP A 241 0.49 -2.06 -21.51
N GLY A 242 1.02 -0.83 -21.43
CA GLY A 242 1.67 -0.19 -22.55
C GLY A 242 0.69 0.04 -23.73
N ARG A 243 0.84 -0.76 -24.80
CA ARG A 243 -0.07 -0.78 -25.96
C ARG A 243 -0.91 -2.06 -26.03
N ALA A 244 -0.70 -2.99 -25.14
CA ALA A 244 -1.52 -4.18 -25.02
C ALA A 244 -2.78 -3.87 -24.20
N ILE A 245 -3.91 -4.41 -24.59
CA ILE A 245 -5.14 -4.36 -23.84
C ILE A 245 -5.27 -5.68 -23.08
N ARG A 246 -5.42 -5.62 -21.79
CA ARG A 246 -5.63 -6.78 -20.93
C ARG A 246 -7.08 -6.80 -20.46
N VAL A 247 -7.71 -7.95 -20.56
CA VAL A 247 -9.13 -8.15 -20.25
C VAL A 247 -9.27 -9.29 -19.25
N PRO A 248 -9.62 -8.99 -17.96
CA PRO A 248 -9.83 -10.02 -16.96
C PRO A 248 -11.24 -10.64 -17.05
N ASP A 249 -11.33 -11.91 -16.64
CA ASP A 249 -12.54 -12.71 -16.41
C ASP A 249 -13.65 -12.54 -17.46
N THR A 250 -13.26 -12.37 -18.71
CA THR A 250 -14.18 -12.28 -19.85
C THR A 250 -13.90 -13.40 -20.85
N ASP A 251 -14.95 -14.04 -21.32
CA ASP A 251 -14.83 -15.06 -22.35
C ASP A 251 -14.23 -14.47 -23.64
N PRO A 252 -13.15 -15.05 -24.18
CA PRO A 252 -12.58 -14.62 -25.46
C PRO A 252 -13.60 -14.48 -26.60
N ALA A 253 -14.65 -15.30 -26.62
CA ALA A 253 -15.70 -15.21 -27.62
C ALA A 253 -16.50 -13.89 -27.51
N THR A 254 -16.79 -13.43 -26.30
CA THR A 254 -17.46 -12.13 -26.05
C THR A 254 -16.60 -10.96 -26.55
N ILE A 255 -15.29 -11.05 -26.35
CA ILE A 255 -14.34 -10.03 -26.81
C ILE A 255 -14.31 -10.02 -28.35
N ASP A 256 -14.21 -11.19 -28.96
CA ASP A 256 -14.17 -11.34 -30.41
C ASP A 256 -15.47 -10.85 -31.08
N GLU A 257 -16.63 -11.15 -30.52
CA GLU A 257 -17.92 -10.65 -31.00
C GLU A 257 -17.99 -9.10 -30.95
N ALA A 258 -17.56 -8.48 -29.87
CA ALA A 258 -17.56 -7.03 -29.73
C ALA A 258 -16.64 -6.34 -30.73
N LEU A 259 -15.46 -6.91 -31.00
CA LEU A 259 -14.48 -6.39 -31.95
C LEU A 259 -14.90 -6.63 -33.39
N SER A 260 -15.40 -7.82 -33.70
CA SER A 260 -15.88 -8.18 -35.05
C SER A 260 -17.07 -7.32 -35.45
N ALA A 261 -18.02 -7.04 -34.55
CA ALA A 261 -19.14 -6.15 -34.80
C ALA A 261 -18.71 -4.71 -35.15
N ALA A 262 -17.54 -4.28 -34.66
CA ALA A 262 -16.93 -2.99 -34.96
C ALA A 262 -15.93 -3.00 -36.11
N GLY A 263 -15.72 -4.17 -36.79
CA GLY A 263 -14.78 -4.34 -37.88
C GLY A 263 -13.31 -4.19 -37.46
N VAL A 264 -12.98 -4.64 -36.24
CA VAL A 264 -11.61 -4.63 -35.71
C VAL A 264 -11.09 -6.06 -35.66
N GLU A 265 -9.95 -6.30 -36.31
CA GLU A 265 -9.20 -7.53 -36.17
C GLU A 265 -8.20 -7.41 -35.01
N ALA A 266 -8.19 -8.42 -34.13
CA ALA A 266 -7.27 -8.47 -32.99
C ALA A 266 -6.86 -9.91 -32.71
N GLU A 267 -5.68 -10.08 -32.19
CA GLU A 267 -5.21 -11.37 -31.69
C GLU A 267 -5.47 -11.43 -30.17
N ILE A 268 -6.23 -12.43 -29.72
CA ILE A 268 -6.59 -12.66 -28.32
C ILE A 268 -5.78 -13.85 -27.81
N ARG A 269 -4.96 -13.62 -26.80
CA ARG A 269 -4.10 -14.65 -26.19
C ARG A 269 -4.36 -14.76 -24.70
N PRO A 270 -4.52 -15.98 -24.14
CA PRO A 270 -4.52 -16.17 -22.71
C PRO A 270 -3.19 -15.71 -22.11
N VAL A 271 -3.27 -15.00 -20.97
CA VAL A 271 -2.13 -14.54 -20.19
C VAL A 271 -2.39 -14.77 -18.71
N ARG A 272 -1.32 -14.81 -17.90
CA ARG A 272 -1.46 -14.85 -16.45
C ARG A 272 -2.10 -13.54 -15.98
N ALA A 273 -3.12 -13.63 -15.11
CA ALA A 273 -3.73 -12.47 -14.51
C ALA A 273 -2.77 -11.79 -13.52
N THR A 274 -3.00 -10.53 -13.26
CA THR A 274 -2.29 -9.70 -12.29
C THR A 274 -3.20 -9.32 -11.13
N ILE A 275 -2.60 -8.81 -10.03
CA ILE A 275 -3.37 -8.29 -8.90
C ILE A 275 -4.28 -7.12 -9.35
N GLU A 276 -3.82 -6.27 -10.28
CA GLU A 276 -4.62 -5.15 -10.82
C GLU A 276 -5.89 -5.65 -11.51
N GLU A 277 -5.78 -6.72 -12.29
CA GLU A 277 -6.91 -7.37 -12.94
C GLU A 277 -7.88 -7.97 -11.92
N ARG A 278 -7.35 -8.65 -10.88
CA ARG A 278 -8.16 -9.13 -9.77
C ARG A 278 -8.89 -7.98 -9.06
N MET A 279 -8.21 -6.87 -8.80
CA MET A 279 -8.83 -5.68 -8.19
C MET A 279 -9.95 -5.11 -9.06
N LEU A 280 -9.77 -5.07 -10.38
CA LEU A 280 -10.80 -4.59 -11.30
C LEU A 280 -12.04 -5.50 -11.29
N VAL A 281 -11.84 -6.81 -11.29
CA VAL A 281 -12.95 -7.80 -11.17
C VAL A 281 -13.72 -7.57 -9.88
N LEU A 282 -13.03 -7.51 -8.74
CA LEU A 282 -13.65 -7.29 -7.42
C LEU A 282 -14.35 -5.92 -7.29
N ALA A 283 -13.92 -4.91 -8.05
CA ALA A 283 -14.59 -3.61 -8.05
C ALA A 283 -15.92 -3.63 -8.81
N ARG A 284 -16.11 -4.58 -9.74
CA ARG A 284 -17.34 -4.74 -10.56
C ARG A 284 -18.36 -5.69 -9.95
N GLU A 285 -17.96 -6.59 -9.08
CA GLU A 285 -18.86 -7.53 -8.37
C GLU A 285 -19.78 -6.84 -7.34
N ARG A 286 -19.80 -5.50 -7.32
CA ARG A 286 -20.60 -4.63 -6.46
C ARG A 286 -21.67 -3.91 -7.27
#